data_c1ec9e55bac5dfb5ce6ab31082e4189f
#
_entry.id   c1ec9e55bac5dfb5ce6ab31082e4189f
#
_cell.length_a   1.000
_cell.length_b   1.000
_cell.length_c   1.000
_cell.angle_alpha   90.00
_cell.angle_beta   90.00
_cell.angle_gamma   90.00
#
_symmetry.space_group_name_H-M   'P 1'
#
loop_
_entity.id
_entity.type
_entity.pdbx_description
1 polymer ?
#
loop_
_entity_poly.entity_id
_entity_poly.type
_entity_poly.pdbx_seq_one_letter_code
_entity_poly.pdbx_strand_id
1 'polypeptide(L)'
;DLSLLVLDVTRGLEVQDFRIITEIRKAGKGLIILLNKWDILPNKTEKSFDHIVKDILEREPLLEYVPILSISAKEGQRLHRVIQEIRTVYENCHRVIGRERLAEVFSNLMQQNPHPSRQSRAVVLKRACQVMVEPPVISIETRTPELVDESYKRFLMKRFFEEFQLMGAPLRLNFDQKLILRKDEDLEQFTLSSNSV
;
A
#
# COMPACT_ATOMS: atom_id res chain seq x y z
N ASP A 1 -4.83 -13.64 0.58
CA ASP A 1 -5.24 -12.40 1.20
C ASP A 1 -4.04 -11.60 1.74
N LEU A 2 -3.15 -12.21 2.55
CA LEU A 2 -1.98 -11.56 3.12
C LEU A 2 -0.74 -12.45 2.97
N SER A 3 0.41 -11.83 2.66
CA SER A 3 1.71 -12.50 2.55
C SER A 3 2.65 -12.02 3.65
N LEU A 4 3.31 -12.96 4.32
CA LEU A 4 4.43 -12.70 5.23
C LEU A 4 5.73 -13.05 4.50
N LEU A 5 6.51 -12.04 4.12
CA LEU A 5 7.82 -12.26 3.53
C LEU A 5 8.87 -12.32 4.64
N VAL A 6 9.41 -13.52 4.87
CA VAL A 6 10.41 -13.75 5.92
C VAL A 6 11.81 -13.72 5.30
N LEU A 7 12.62 -12.77 5.74
CA LEU A 7 13.97 -12.53 5.23
C LEU A 7 15.01 -12.88 6.29
N ASP A 8 16.13 -13.48 5.88
CA ASP A 8 17.27 -13.68 6.75
C ASP A 8 18.09 -12.38 6.80
N VAL A 9 18.01 -11.67 7.92
CA VAL A 9 18.65 -10.36 8.08
C VAL A 9 20.18 -10.41 7.92
N THR A 10 20.81 -11.58 8.13
CA THR A 10 22.26 -11.74 7.98
C THR A 10 22.74 -11.74 6.53
N ARG A 11 21.81 -11.99 5.58
CA ARG A 11 22.09 -11.97 4.13
C ARG A 11 21.71 -10.63 3.49
N GLY A 12 20.86 -9.83 4.17
CA GLY A 12 20.24 -8.65 3.58
C GLY A 12 19.16 -9.00 2.54
N LEU A 13 18.67 -7.99 1.80
CA LEU A 13 17.73 -8.20 0.70
C LEU A 13 18.47 -8.52 -0.59
N GLU A 14 18.05 -9.62 -1.20
CA GLU A 14 18.54 -10.09 -2.49
C GLU A 14 17.61 -9.68 -3.65
N VAL A 15 18.08 -9.73 -4.88
CA VAL A 15 17.28 -9.44 -6.08
C VAL A 15 16.02 -10.32 -6.16
N GLN A 16 16.12 -11.56 -5.69
CA GLN A 16 15.01 -12.50 -5.68
C GLN A 16 13.87 -12.04 -4.74
N ASP A 17 14.20 -11.44 -3.60
CA ASP A 17 13.22 -10.95 -2.64
C ASP A 17 12.37 -9.83 -3.26
N PHE A 18 12.99 -8.91 -4.01
CA PHE A 18 12.27 -7.86 -4.73
C PHE A 18 11.35 -8.40 -5.83
N ARG A 19 11.72 -9.52 -6.48
CA ARG A 19 10.83 -10.22 -7.42
C ARG A 19 9.60 -10.78 -6.72
N ILE A 20 9.79 -11.42 -5.56
CA ILE A 20 8.70 -11.96 -4.74
C ILE A 20 7.76 -10.82 -4.30
N ILE A 21 8.32 -9.71 -3.78
CA ILE A 21 7.55 -8.51 -3.42
C ILE A 21 6.71 -8.02 -4.60
N THR A 22 7.31 -7.94 -5.78
CA THR A 22 6.63 -7.51 -7.00
C THR A 22 5.47 -8.43 -7.35
N GLU A 23 5.64 -9.74 -7.26
CA GLU A 23 4.58 -10.71 -7.55
C GLU A 23 3.45 -10.67 -6.52
N ILE A 24 3.75 -10.51 -5.23
CA ILE A 24 2.73 -10.31 -4.17
C ILE A 24 1.88 -9.06 -4.49
N ARG A 25 2.53 -7.95 -4.84
CA ARG A 25 1.84 -6.69 -5.19
C ARG A 25 0.99 -6.83 -6.46
N LYS A 26 1.50 -7.49 -7.50
CA LYS A 26 0.73 -7.78 -8.72
C LYS A 26 -0.48 -8.65 -8.43
N ALA A 27 -0.34 -9.64 -7.53
CA ALA A 27 -1.43 -10.48 -7.09
C ALA A 27 -2.48 -9.73 -6.24
N GLY A 28 -2.22 -8.47 -5.86
CA GLY A 28 -3.14 -7.67 -5.05
C GLY A 28 -3.28 -8.21 -3.63
N LYS A 29 -2.19 -8.73 -3.05
CA LYS A 29 -2.19 -9.26 -1.69
C LYS A 29 -1.51 -8.29 -0.72
N GLY A 30 -2.00 -8.25 0.53
CA GLY A 30 -1.34 -7.54 1.60
C GLY A 30 0.07 -8.08 1.85
N LEU A 31 0.96 -7.23 2.37
CA LEU A 31 2.35 -7.60 2.60
C LEU A 31 2.84 -7.12 3.96
N ILE A 32 3.53 -8.01 4.67
CA ILE A 32 4.35 -7.69 5.84
C ILE A 32 5.74 -8.29 5.61
N ILE A 33 6.80 -7.53 5.90
CA ILE A 33 8.18 -7.98 5.79
C ILE A 33 8.72 -8.28 7.20
N LEU A 34 9.26 -9.49 7.39
CA LEU A 34 9.83 -9.95 8.65
C LEU A 34 11.33 -10.16 8.50
N LEU A 35 12.12 -9.31 9.13
CA LEU A 35 13.58 -9.43 9.22
C LEU A 35 13.90 -10.43 10.32
N ASN A 36 14.02 -11.72 9.95
CA ASN A 36 14.26 -12.83 10.86
C ASN A 36 15.75 -13.00 11.19
N LYS A 37 16.03 -13.78 12.21
CA LYS A 37 17.34 -14.03 12.80
C LYS A 37 17.97 -12.77 13.41
N TRP A 38 17.11 -11.91 13.97
CA TRP A 38 17.55 -10.67 14.63
C TRP A 38 18.44 -10.92 15.85
N ASP A 39 18.33 -12.10 16.48
CA ASP A 39 19.14 -12.55 17.62
C ASP A 39 20.63 -12.66 17.29
N ILE A 40 20.97 -13.13 16.08
CA ILE A 40 22.34 -13.41 15.63
C ILE A 40 22.92 -12.33 14.70
N LEU A 41 22.25 -11.20 14.50
CA LEU A 41 22.77 -10.12 13.67
C LEU A 41 24.10 -9.61 14.23
N PRO A 42 25.21 -9.69 13.47
CA PRO A 42 26.53 -9.26 13.94
C PRO A 42 26.58 -7.72 14.08
N ASN A 43 27.38 -7.24 15.04
CA ASN A 43 27.60 -5.80 15.27
C ASN A 43 26.31 -4.98 15.42
N LYS A 44 25.28 -5.56 16.03
CA LYS A 44 23.99 -4.95 16.23
C LYS A 44 24.08 -3.71 17.13
N THR A 45 23.57 -2.59 16.63
CA THR A 45 23.42 -1.32 17.34
C THR A 45 21.95 -0.94 17.45
N GLU A 46 21.62 0.07 18.23
CA GLU A 46 20.25 0.62 18.32
C GLU A 46 19.74 1.10 16.95
N LYS A 47 20.63 1.59 16.08
CA LYS A 47 20.31 2.10 14.74
C LYS A 47 20.32 1.04 13.65
N SER A 48 20.65 -0.23 13.96
CA SER A 48 20.78 -1.28 12.93
C SER A 48 19.47 -1.50 12.18
N PHE A 49 18.33 -1.44 12.85
CA PHE A 49 17.01 -1.56 12.21
C PHE A 49 16.77 -0.44 11.20
N ASP A 50 16.99 0.81 11.61
CA ASP A 50 16.76 1.98 10.77
C ASP A 50 17.66 1.98 9.53
N HIS A 51 18.92 1.54 9.67
CA HIS A 51 19.83 1.42 8.54
C HIS A 51 19.35 0.37 7.53
N ILE A 52 18.92 -0.82 8.00
CA ILE A 52 18.42 -1.87 7.12
C ILE A 52 17.13 -1.42 6.42
N VAL A 53 16.21 -0.81 7.15
CA VAL A 53 14.97 -0.27 6.58
C VAL A 53 15.28 0.81 5.55
N LYS A 54 16.21 1.70 5.83
CA LYS A 54 16.64 2.74 4.89
C LYS A 54 17.18 2.14 3.59
N ASP A 55 18.07 1.14 3.68
CA ASP A 55 18.61 0.45 2.50
C ASP A 55 17.51 -0.23 1.65
N ILE A 56 16.49 -0.77 2.32
CA ILE A 56 15.31 -1.35 1.67
C ILE A 56 14.53 -0.26 0.91
N LEU A 57 14.25 0.85 1.55
CA LEU A 57 13.45 1.94 0.98
C LEU A 57 14.18 2.70 -0.13
N GLU A 58 15.50 2.78 -0.09
CA GLU A 58 16.30 3.34 -1.18
C GLU A 58 16.18 2.51 -2.48
N ARG A 59 16.03 1.19 -2.37
CA ARG A 59 15.85 0.28 -3.52
C ARG A 59 14.41 0.21 -4.01
N GLU A 60 13.44 0.25 -3.10
CA GLU A 60 12.01 0.16 -3.42
C GLU A 60 11.21 1.13 -2.52
N PRO A 61 11.10 2.41 -2.92
CA PRO A 61 10.45 3.45 -2.11
C PRO A 61 8.99 3.15 -1.72
N LEU A 62 8.29 2.36 -2.52
CA LEU A 62 6.90 2.01 -2.22
C LEU A 62 6.74 1.05 -1.03
N LEU A 63 7.83 0.47 -0.53
CA LEU A 63 7.83 -0.31 0.72
C LEU A 63 7.73 0.57 1.98
N GLU A 64 7.76 1.90 1.85
CA GLU A 64 7.43 2.85 2.93
C GLU A 64 6.04 2.57 3.54
N TYR A 65 5.12 2.00 2.74
CA TYR A 65 3.76 1.64 3.18
C TYR A 65 3.59 0.16 3.53
N VAL A 66 4.68 -0.56 3.68
CA VAL A 66 4.67 -1.98 4.07
C VAL A 66 5.25 -2.09 5.48
N PRO A 67 4.56 -2.71 6.43
CA PRO A 67 5.11 -2.97 7.75
C PRO A 67 6.37 -3.85 7.67
N ILE A 68 7.45 -3.39 8.31
CA ILE A 68 8.71 -4.12 8.43
C ILE A 68 8.97 -4.36 9.91
N LEU A 69 9.14 -5.62 10.29
CA LEU A 69 9.36 -6.03 11.68
C LEU A 69 10.64 -6.84 11.81
N SER A 70 11.45 -6.55 12.85
CA SER A 70 12.57 -7.41 13.19
C SER A 70 12.11 -8.48 14.18
N ILE A 71 12.39 -9.77 13.88
CA ILE A 71 11.98 -10.91 14.70
C ILE A 71 13.12 -11.91 14.91
N SER A 72 13.01 -12.75 15.92
CA SER A 72 13.71 -14.03 15.98
C SER A 72 12.67 -15.14 16.13
N ALA A 73 12.47 -15.90 15.08
CA ALA A 73 11.57 -17.07 15.13
C ALA A 73 12.09 -18.13 16.09
N LYS A 74 13.42 -18.30 16.20
CA LYS A 74 14.07 -19.24 17.10
C LYS A 74 13.84 -18.90 18.56
N GLU A 75 14.02 -17.63 18.93
CA GLU A 75 13.92 -17.16 20.33
C GLU A 75 12.51 -16.65 20.68
N GLY A 76 11.55 -16.72 19.75
CA GLY A 76 10.19 -16.19 19.94
C GLY A 76 10.09 -14.68 20.05
N GLN A 77 11.16 -13.96 19.68
CA GLN A 77 11.25 -12.52 19.88
C GLN A 77 10.29 -11.76 18.96
N ARG A 78 9.41 -10.93 19.53
CA ARG A 78 8.44 -10.06 18.86
C ARG A 78 7.37 -10.76 18.01
N LEU A 79 7.17 -12.08 18.15
CA LEU A 79 6.15 -12.79 17.37
C LEU A 79 4.72 -12.29 17.69
N HIS A 80 4.45 -11.86 18.94
CA HIS A 80 3.17 -11.25 19.29
C HIS A 80 2.84 -10.00 18.46
N ARG A 81 3.86 -9.19 18.12
CA ARG A 81 3.68 -8.00 17.25
C ARG A 81 3.32 -8.40 15.82
N VAL A 82 3.87 -9.51 15.33
CA VAL A 82 3.51 -10.03 14.00
C VAL A 82 2.01 -10.34 13.93
N ILE A 83 1.45 -10.97 14.97
CA ILE A 83 0.02 -11.29 15.02
C ILE A 83 -0.84 -10.02 15.04
N GLN A 84 -0.41 -9.00 15.79
CA GLN A 84 -1.10 -7.70 15.80
C GLN A 84 -1.07 -7.05 14.42
N GLU A 85 0.10 -7.04 13.78
CA GLU A 85 0.28 -6.44 12.45
C GLU A 85 -0.50 -7.16 11.37
N ILE A 86 -0.60 -8.50 11.43
CA ILE A 86 -1.45 -9.30 10.53
C ILE A 86 -2.90 -8.82 10.59
N ARG A 87 -3.45 -8.60 11.78
CA ARG A 87 -4.82 -8.11 11.94
C ARG A 87 -4.99 -6.72 11.33
N THR A 88 -4.07 -5.80 11.65
CA THR A 88 -4.10 -4.43 11.13
C THR A 88 -4.04 -4.41 9.59
N VAL A 89 -3.11 -5.17 8.99
CA VAL A 89 -2.98 -5.22 7.53
C VAL A 89 -4.19 -5.91 6.89
N TYR A 90 -4.71 -6.96 7.51
CA TYR A 90 -5.93 -7.63 7.04
C TYR A 90 -7.11 -6.65 7.00
N GLU A 91 -7.34 -5.90 8.08
CA GLU A 91 -8.38 -4.87 8.15
C GLU A 91 -8.18 -3.78 7.09
N ASN A 92 -6.92 -3.36 6.87
CA ASN A 92 -6.58 -2.38 5.84
C ASN A 92 -6.85 -2.89 4.41
N CYS A 93 -6.62 -4.18 4.16
CA CYS A 93 -6.93 -4.81 2.86
C CYS A 93 -8.44 -4.83 2.56
N HIS A 94 -9.27 -4.86 3.60
CA HIS A 94 -10.74 -4.92 3.50
C HIS A 94 -11.42 -3.57 3.83
N ARG A 95 -10.64 -2.50 3.89
CA ARG A 95 -11.17 -1.19 4.29
C ARG A 95 -12.07 -0.59 3.24
N VAL A 96 -13.29 -0.31 3.62
CA VAL A 96 -14.24 0.51 2.85
C VAL A 96 -13.96 1.98 3.19
N ILE A 97 -13.65 2.76 2.15
CA ILE A 97 -13.44 4.21 2.27
C ILE A 97 -14.75 4.90 1.92
N GLY A 98 -15.35 5.56 2.90
CA GLY A 98 -16.61 6.28 2.70
C GLY A 98 -16.50 7.31 1.57
N ARG A 99 -17.50 7.34 0.71
CA ARG A 99 -17.51 8.16 -0.52
C ARG A 99 -17.31 9.64 -0.24
N GLU A 100 -17.99 10.17 0.77
CA GLU A 100 -17.89 11.59 1.13
C GLU A 100 -16.49 11.94 1.60
N ARG A 101 -15.89 11.10 2.45
CA ARG A 101 -14.51 11.29 2.94
C ARG A 101 -13.49 11.21 1.80
N LEU A 102 -13.65 10.24 0.89
CA LEU A 102 -12.77 10.13 -0.28
C LEU A 102 -12.89 11.35 -1.20
N ALA A 103 -14.13 11.84 -1.44
CA ALA A 103 -14.37 13.02 -2.25
C ALA A 103 -13.79 14.29 -1.63
N GLU A 104 -13.93 14.47 -0.32
CA GLU A 104 -13.33 15.58 0.44
C GLU A 104 -11.80 15.58 0.32
N VAL A 105 -11.16 14.45 0.67
CA VAL A 105 -9.70 14.30 0.60
C VAL A 105 -9.20 14.56 -0.82
N PHE A 106 -9.85 13.96 -1.81
CA PHE A 106 -9.48 14.13 -3.21
C PHE A 106 -9.63 15.60 -3.68
N SER A 107 -10.73 16.26 -3.32
CA SER A 107 -10.95 17.69 -3.65
C SER A 107 -9.86 18.57 -3.06
N ASN A 108 -9.52 18.37 -1.79
CA ASN A 108 -8.46 19.12 -1.11
C ASN A 108 -7.10 18.89 -1.78
N LEU A 109 -6.78 17.65 -2.16
CA LEU A 109 -5.55 17.33 -2.87
C LEU A 109 -5.48 18.05 -4.24
N MET A 110 -6.58 18.07 -4.99
CA MET A 110 -6.63 18.74 -6.29
C MET A 110 -6.51 20.25 -6.20
N GLN A 111 -7.00 20.87 -5.13
CA GLN A 111 -6.87 22.29 -4.89
C GLN A 111 -5.44 22.69 -4.49
N GLN A 112 -4.80 21.90 -3.63
CA GLN A 112 -3.46 22.20 -3.13
C GLN A 112 -2.35 21.79 -4.12
N ASN A 113 -2.53 20.69 -4.83
CA ASN A 113 -1.53 20.08 -5.69
C ASN A 113 -2.17 19.59 -7.00
N PRO A 114 -2.62 20.48 -7.88
CA PRO A 114 -3.18 20.09 -9.17
C PRO A 114 -2.12 19.39 -10.03
N HIS A 115 -2.58 18.52 -10.94
CA HIS A 115 -1.67 17.85 -11.88
C HIS A 115 -0.92 18.91 -12.73
N PRO A 116 0.42 18.82 -12.84
CA PRO A 116 1.17 19.76 -13.68
C PRO A 116 0.76 19.61 -15.15
N SER A 117 0.53 20.75 -15.82
CA SER A 117 0.21 20.76 -17.25
C SER A 117 1.44 20.36 -18.08
N ARG A 118 1.27 19.43 -19.02
CA ARG A 118 2.28 19.08 -20.02
C ARG A 118 1.81 19.46 -21.42
N GLN A 119 2.72 19.99 -22.25
CA GLN A 119 2.49 20.25 -23.67
C GLN A 119 1.19 21.04 -23.98
N SER A 120 0.89 22.07 -23.21
CA SER A 120 -0.32 22.88 -23.35
C SER A 120 -1.66 22.13 -23.14
N ARG A 121 -1.63 20.89 -22.65
CA ARG A 121 -2.82 20.15 -22.28
C ARG A 121 -2.91 20.01 -20.76
N ALA A 122 -3.96 20.57 -20.19
CA ALA A 122 -4.24 20.41 -18.77
C ALA A 122 -4.87 19.03 -18.51
N VAL A 123 -4.26 18.26 -17.61
CA VAL A 123 -4.87 17.03 -17.10
C VAL A 123 -5.79 17.42 -15.95
N VAL A 124 -7.10 17.22 -16.14
CA VAL A 124 -8.10 17.50 -15.13
C VAL A 124 -8.58 16.20 -14.51
N LEU A 125 -8.27 16.03 -13.23
CA LEU A 125 -8.80 14.94 -12.41
C LEU A 125 -10.07 15.44 -11.71
N LYS A 126 -11.22 14.81 -12.00
CA LYS A 126 -12.53 15.37 -11.60
C LYS A 126 -13.02 14.87 -10.26
N ARG A 127 -12.99 13.57 -10.07
CA ARG A 127 -13.50 12.90 -8.87
C ARG A 127 -12.85 11.53 -8.72
N ALA A 128 -12.86 11.01 -7.48
CA ALA A 128 -12.36 9.69 -7.14
C ALA A 128 -13.45 8.88 -6.42
N CYS A 129 -13.46 7.56 -6.62
CA CYS A 129 -14.29 6.64 -5.86
C CYS A 129 -13.58 5.30 -5.67
N GLN A 130 -13.85 4.62 -4.56
CA GLN A 130 -13.43 3.23 -4.41
C GLN A 130 -14.35 2.34 -5.24
N VAL A 131 -13.77 1.48 -6.08
CA VAL A 131 -14.53 0.59 -7.00
C VAL A 131 -14.37 -0.88 -6.63
N MET A 132 -13.39 -1.21 -5.79
CA MET A 132 -13.15 -2.55 -5.27
C MET A 132 -12.52 -2.46 -3.88
N VAL A 133 -12.84 -3.42 -3.02
CA VAL A 133 -12.31 -3.49 -1.65
C VAL A 133 -11.11 -4.43 -1.58
N GLU A 134 -11.16 -5.56 -2.22
CA GLU A 134 -10.10 -6.58 -2.18
C GLU A 134 -9.56 -6.92 -3.59
N PRO A 135 -8.40 -6.36 -3.94
CA PRO A 135 -7.62 -5.32 -3.25
C PRO A 135 -8.32 -3.95 -3.26
N PRO A 136 -7.95 -3.01 -2.37
CA PRO A 136 -8.46 -1.65 -2.43
C PRO A 136 -8.11 -0.99 -3.78
N VAL A 137 -9.12 -0.62 -4.56
CA VAL A 137 -8.94 0.07 -5.84
C VAL A 137 -9.70 1.39 -5.82
N ILE A 138 -8.98 2.49 -6.00
CA ILE A 138 -9.56 3.81 -6.17
C ILE A 138 -9.48 4.18 -7.65
N SER A 139 -10.63 4.44 -8.26
CA SER A 139 -10.73 4.93 -9.63
C SER A 139 -10.92 6.44 -9.65
N ILE A 140 -10.14 7.11 -10.51
CA ILE A 140 -10.09 8.56 -10.66
C ILE A 140 -10.53 8.93 -12.07
N GLU A 141 -11.56 9.78 -12.16
CA GLU A 141 -12.08 10.23 -13.45
C GLU A 141 -11.20 11.32 -14.07
N THR A 142 -10.75 11.06 -15.30
CA THR A 142 -10.08 12.05 -16.14
C THR A 142 -10.37 11.80 -17.61
N ARG A 143 -10.37 12.89 -18.42
CA ARG A 143 -10.56 12.76 -19.88
C ARG A 143 -9.34 12.18 -20.61
N THR A 144 -8.18 12.26 -19.99
CA THR A 144 -6.87 11.94 -20.59
C THR A 144 -6.04 11.05 -19.66
N PRO A 145 -6.47 9.78 -19.40
CA PRO A 145 -5.77 8.86 -18.50
C PRO A 145 -4.29 8.65 -18.87
N GLU A 146 -4.00 8.65 -20.16
CA GLU A 146 -2.68 8.43 -20.74
C GLU A 146 -1.69 9.58 -20.48
N LEU A 147 -2.20 10.77 -20.12
CA LEU A 147 -1.37 11.93 -19.81
C LEU A 147 -1.06 12.09 -18.30
N VAL A 148 -1.59 11.20 -17.45
CA VAL A 148 -1.29 11.24 -16.01
C VAL A 148 0.10 10.68 -15.76
N ASP A 149 0.99 11.54 -15.27
CA ASP A 149 2.38 11.19 -15.01
C ASP A 149 2.55 10.13 -13.92
N GLU A 150 3.51 9.24 -14.09
CA GLU A 150 3.85 8.20 -13.09
C GLU A 150 4.31 8.82 -11.74
N SER A 151 4.97 9.97 -11.79
CA SER A 151 5.35 10.71 -10.58
C SER A 151 4.13 11.22 -9.83
N TYR A 152 3.11 11.69 -10.56
CA TYR A 152 1.87 12.17 -9.97
C TYR A 152 0.99 11.02 -9.44
N LYS A 153 0.96 9.88 -10.14
CA LYS A 153 0.31 8.66 -9.63
C LYS A 153 0.92 8.21 -8.30
N ARG A 154 2.25 8.21 -8.20
CA ARG A 154 2.97 7.91 -6.95
C ARG A 154 2.66 8.91 -5.85
N PHE A 155 2.59 10.20 -6.17
CA PHE A 155 2.17 11.24 -5.23
C PHE A 155 0.76 10.99 -4.68
N LEU A 156 -0.22 10.72 -5.55
CA LEU A 156 -1.60 10.42 -5.13
C LEU A 156 -1.66 9.14 -4.27
N MET A 157 -0.94 8.11 -4.68
CA MET A 157 -0.86 6.86 -3.92
C MET A 157 -0.33 7.10 -2.52
N LYS A 158 0.77 7.86 -2.38
CA LYS A 158 1.33 8.27 -1.09
C LYS A 158 0.28 8.95 -0.23
N ARG A 159 -0.41 9.95 -0.76
CA ARG A 159 -1.44 10.69 -0.02
C ARG A 159 -2.60 9.81 0.42
N PHE A 160 -3.05 8.88 -0.41
CA PHE A 160 -4.13 7.97 -0.03
C PHE A 160 -3.69 6.95 1.04
N PHE A 161 -2.45 6.46 1.00
CA PHE A 161 -1.91 5.63 2.07
C PHE A 161 -1.91 6.37 3.42
N GLU A 162 -1.46 7.63 3.43
CA GLU A 162 -1.41 8.48 4.62
C GLU A 162 -2.81 8.80 5.16
N GLU A 163 -3.70 9.31 4.30
CA GLU A 163 -5.04 9.78 4.68
C GLU A 163 -5.99 8.66 5.13
N PHE A 164 -5.87 7.48 4.51
CA PHE A 164 -6.75 6.35 4.80
C PHE A 164 -6.08 5.27 5.63
N GLN A 165 -4.82 5.49 6.05
CA GLN A 165 -4.05 4.57 6.90
C GLN A 165 -4.02 3.13 6.34
N LEU A 166 -3.69 2.99 5.05
CA LEU A 166 -3.74 1.71 4.33
C LEU A 166 -2.40 0.94 4.39
N MET A 167 -1.65 1.04 5.50
CA MET A 167 -0.38 0.33 5.67
C MET A 167 -0.52 -1.16 5.38
N GLY A 168 0.39 -1.69 4.57
CA GLY A 168 0.43 -3.10 4.17
C GLY A 168 -0.60 -3.52 3.12
N ALA A 169 -1.63 -2.70 2.84
CA ALA A 169 -2.65 -3.00 1.85
C ALA A 169 -2.15 -2.78 0.41
N PRO A 170 -2.59 -3.59 -0.56
CA PRO A 170 -2.18 -3.50 -1.97
C PRO A 170 -3.01 -2.47 -2.74
N LEU A 171 -2.99 -1.20 -2.30
CA LEU A 171 -3.74 -0.12 -2.94
C LEU A 171 -3.40 0.00 -4.43
N ARG A 172 -4.43 0.14 -5.27
CA ARG A 172 -4.31 0.40 -6.70
C ARG A 172 -5.06 1.68 -7.09
N LEU A 173 -4.49 2.42 -8.04
CA LEU A 173 -5.13 3.58 -8.65
C LEU A 173 -5.43 3.30 -10.11
N ASN A 174 -6.70 3.45 -10.50
CA ASN A 174 -7.13 3.43 -11.89
C ASN A 174 -7.46 4.86 -12.33
N PHE A 175 -7.20 5.15 -13.60
CA PHE A 175 -7.56 6.43 -14.21
C PHE A 175 -8.49 6.12 -15.39
N ASP A 176 -9.73 6.56 -15.27
CA ASP A 176 -10.79 6.19 -16.19
C ASP A 176 -11.48 7.42 -16.77
N GLN A 177 -11.96 7.33 -18.02
CA GLN A 177 -12.70 8.42 -18.65
C GLN A 177 -14.09 8.62 -18.02
N LYS A 178 -14.65 7.56 -17.45
CA LYS A 178 -15.95 7.56 -16.77
C LYS A 178 -15.92 6.63 -15.57
N LEU A 179 -16.31 7.12 -14.41
CA LEU A 179 -16.42 6.29 -13.22
C LEU A 179 -17.67 5.40 -13.29
N ILE A 180 -17.49 4.14 -12.93
CA ILE A 180 -18.61 3.24 -12.59
C ILE A 180 -18.80 3.37 -11.08
N LEU A 181 -19.78 4.19 -10.69
CA LEU A 181 -20.11 4.39 -9.28
C LEU A 181 -20.83 3.15 -8.76
N ARG A 182 -20.23 2.44 -7.81
CA ARG A 182 -20.89 1.44 -6.99
C ARG A 182 -21.43 2.13 -5.73
N LYS A 183 -22.54 1.66 -5.18
CA LYS A 183 -23.03 2.13 -3.89
C LYS A 183 -22.11 1.64 -2.78
N ASP A 184 -21.99 2.40 -1.68
CA ASP A 184 -21.16 1.99 -0.55
C ASP A 184 -21.68 0.68 0.07
N GLU A 185 -23.01 0.48 0.07
CA GLU A 185 -23.67 -0.78 0.47
C GLU A 185 -23.22 -1.98 -0.36
N ASP A 186 -22.97 -1.80 -1.68
CA ASP A 186 -22.47 -2.86 -2.55
C ASP A 186 -21.03 -3.22 -2.21
N LEU A 187 -20.23 -2.26 -1.74
CA LEU A 187 -18.83 -2.48 -1.31
C LEU A 187 -18.77 -3.19 0.04
N GLU A 188 -19.67 -2.86 0.97
CA GLU A 188 -19.77 -3.51 2.28
C GLU A 188 -20.23 -4.97 2.17
N GLN A 189 -21.13 -5.31 1.25
CA GLN A 189 -21.58 -6.68 1.01
C GLN A 189 -20.46 -7.59 0.52
N PHE A 190 -19.46 -7.08 -0.23
CA PHE A 190 -18.27 -7.84 -0.60
C PHE A 190 -17.44 -8.23 0.62
N THR A 191 -17.38 -7.38 1.64
CA THR A 191 -16.64 -7.66 2.87
C THR A 191 -17.30 -8.75 3.71
N LEU A 192 -18.63 -8.80 3.73
CA LEU A 192 -19.40 -9.78 4.50
C LEU A 192 -19.39 -11.18 3.86
N SER A 193 -19.39 -11.28 2.53
CA SER A 193 -19.34 -12.54 1.81
C SER A 193 -17.97 -13.22 1.84
N SER A 194 -16.89 -12.46 2.02
CA SER A 194 -15.51 -12.97 2.14
C SER A 194 -15.21 -13.54 3.53
N ASN A 195 -15.99 -13.19 4.54
CA ASN A 195 -15.82 -13.68 5.93
C ASN A 195 -16.62 -14.98 6.23
N SER A 196 -17.29 -15.56 5.22
CA SER A 196 -18.18 -16.74 5.39
C SER A 196 -17.60 -18.04 4.80
N VAL A 197 -16.27 -18.10 4.57
CA VAL A 197 -15.56 -19.32 4.10
C VAL A 197 -14.47 -19.71 5.07
#